data_18655d282f41012f9fb9ec471adf789a
#
_entry.id   18655d282f41012f9fb9ec471adf789a
#
_cell.length_a   1.000
_cell.length_b   1.000
_cell.length_c   1.000
_cell.angle_alpha   90.00
_cell.angle_beta   90.00
_cell.angle_gamma   90.00
#
_symmetry.space_group_name_H-M   'P 1'
#
loop_
_entity.id
_entity.type
_entity.pdbx_description
1 polymer ?
#
loop_
_entity_poly.entity_id
_entity_poly.type
_entity_poly.pdbx_seq_one_letter_code
_entity_poly.pdbx_strand_id
1 'polypeptide(L)'
;MIKSHSNNFQSEHSFSISSEDELVQAFRLRDQKKLVVPGNLKFPMNIRSYFTWKEPSGVYTYLVMKMPNWDLPKGVAFKRTASSGEPTGGLCNWCHAYGSSEEIGLLSVAMSANVSNSYFLCQDLRCIEKIEEAAMLAGKDPEKNITELYYKMSKLFENISNYRPD
;
A
#
# COMPACT_ATOMS: atom_id res chain seq x y z
N MET A 1 26.17 2.25 17.04
CA MET A 1 26.51 1.89 15.64
C MET A 1 25.46 0.94 15.02
N ILE A 2 24.18 1.31 15.09
CA ILE A 2 23.10 0.48 14.51
C ILE A 2 22.50 1.14 13.27
N LYS A 3 23.12 2.22 12.76
CA LYS A 3 22.55 3.05 11.70
C LYS A 3 22.85 2.59 10.27
N SER A 4 23.67 1.59 10.03
CA SER A 4 24.09 1.26 8.67
C SER A 4 23.29 0.15 7.98
N HIS A 5 22.58 -0.69 8.74
CA HIS A 5 21.83 -1.81 8.13
C HIS A 5 20.42 -1.43 7.69
N SER A 6 19.74 -0.54 8.43
CA SER A 6 18.37 -0.14 8.07
C SER A 6 18.31 0.74 6.82
N ASN A 7 19.36 1.51 6.54
CA ASN A 7 19.38 2.38 5.36
C ASN A 7 19.55 1.59 4.06
N ASN A 8 20.29 0.48 4.08
CA ASN A 8 20.48 -0.35 2.88
C ASN A 8 19.23 -1.14 2.51
N PHE A 9 18.52 -1.66 3.50
CA PHE A 9 17.30 -2.44 3.24
C PHE A 9 16.21 -1.60 2.58
N GLN A 10 15.99 -0.39 3.06
CA GLN A 10 14.97 0.49 2.48
C GLN A 10 15.36 1.01 1.10
N SER A 11 16.65 1.12 0.79
CA SER A 11 17.10 1.57 -0.53
C SER A 11 16.77 0.57 -1.65
N GLU A 12 16.64 -0.72 -1.31
CA GLU A 12 16.28 -1.76 -2.29
C GLU A 12 14.85 -1.61 -2.81
N HIS A 13 13.98 -0.97 -2.05
CA HIS A 13 12.58 -0.75 -2.41
C HIS A 13 12.32 0.66 -2.95
N SER A 14 13.37 1.49 -2.99
CA SER A 14 13.23 2.85 -3.52
C SER A 14 13.12 2.82 -5.04
N PHE A 15 12.35 3.76 -5.57
CA PHE A 15 12.16 3.89 -7.01
C PHE A 15 11.78 5.33 -7.35
N SER A 16 11.79 5.65 -8.63
CA SER A 16 11.36 6.98 -9.08
C SER A 16 10.28 6.85 -10.14
N ILE A 17 9.42 7.86 -10.21
CA ILE A 17 8.38 8.00 -11.22
C ILE A 17 8.63 9.32 -11.92
N SER A 18 8.86 9.28 -13.24
CA SER A 18 9.34 10.42 -14.01
C SER A 18 8.22 11.35 -14.47
N SER A 19 6.99 10.84 -14.59
CA SER A 19 5.86 11.61 -15.11
C SER A 19 4.55 11.09 -14.57
N GLU A 20 3.50 11.90 -14.72
CA GLU A 20 2.13 11.48 -14.39
C GLU A 20 1.69 10.26 -15.21
N ASP A 21 2.05 10.23 -16.49
CA ASP A 21 1.74 9.09 -17.36
C ASP A 21 2.36 7.79 -16.81
N GLU A 22 3.59 7.85 -16.37
CA GLU A 22 4.26 6.69 -15.75
C GLU A 22 3.55 6.24 -14.49
N LEU A 23 3.09 7.18 -13.67
CA LEU A 23 2.30 6.87 -12.47
C LEU A 23 0.99 6.15 -12.83
N VAL A 24 0.27 6.67 -13.82
CA VAL A 24 -0.99 6.07 -14.29
C VAL A 24 -0.75 4.67 -14.85
N GLN A 25 0.30 4.49 -15.63
CA GLN A 25 0.63 3.20 -16.24
C GLN A 25 1.02 2.11 -15.24
N ALA A 26 1.38 2.48 -14.02
CA ALA A 26 1.65 1.50 -12.95
C ALA A 26 0.39 0.72 -12.57
N PHE A 27 -0.79 1.28 -12.81
CA PHE A 27 -2.08 0.67 -12.45
C PHE A 27 -2.64 -0.18 -13.59
N ARG A 28 -3.46 -1.18 -13.23
CA ARG A 28 -4.21 -1.96 -14.23
C ARG A 28 -5.16 -1.05 -14.99
N LEU A 29 -5.46 -1.41 -16.25
CA LEU A 29 -6.37 -0.62 -17.07
C LEU A 29 -7.73 -0.35 -16.41
N ARG A 30 -8.25 -1.33 -15.68
CA ARG A 30 -9.52 -1.15 -14.94
C ARG A 30 -9.42 -0.12 -13.83
N ASP A 31 -8.26 -0.06 -13.17
CA ASP A 31 -8.02 0.87 -12.08
C ASP A 31 -7.72 2.28 -12.60
N GLN A 32 -7.11 2.38 -13.79
CA GLN A 32 -6.83 3.67 -14.43
C GLN A 32 -8.11 4.49 -14.67
N LYS A 33 -9.23 3.81 -14.91
CA LYS A 33 -10.52 4.49 -15.12
C LYS A 33 -11.04 5.20 -13.89
N LYS A 34 -10.63 4.75 -12.70
CA LYS A 34 -11.05 5.30 -11.41
C LYS A 34 -10.02 6.24 -10.82
N LEU A 35 -8.83 6.29 -11.40
CA LEU A 35 -7.68 6.95 -10.84
C LEU A 35 -7.84 8.47 -10.86
N VAL A 36 -7.70 9.09 -9.69
CA VAL A 36 -7.66 10.54 -9.55
C VAL A 36 -6.28 10.90 -9.03
N VAL A 37 -5.46 11.48 -9.90
CA VAL A 37 -4.09 11.89 -9.56
C VAL A 37 -4.13 13.28 -8.93
N PRO A 38 -3.49 13.48 -7.76
CA PRO A 38 -3.42 14.80 -7.16
C PRO A 38 -2.71 15.80 -8.09
N GLY A 39 -3.30 16.99 -8.26
CA GLY A 39 -2.75 18.00 -9.14
C GLY A 39 -1.49 18.70 -8.63
N ASN A 40 -1.14 18.48 -7.35
CA ASN A 40 0.03 19.10 -6.72
C ASN A 40 1.28 18.22 -6.74
N LEU A 41 1.25 17.06 -7.39
CA LEU A 41 2.42 16.18 -7.48
C LEU A 41 3.46 16.80 -8.41
N LYS A 42 4.72 16.72 -7.99
CA LYS A 42 5.86 17.18 -8.77
C LYS A 42 6.67 16.00 -9.25
N PHE A 43 7.00 16.01 -10.52
CA PHE A 43 7.79 14.94 -11.15
C PHE A 43 9.17 15.47 -11.55
N PRO A 44 10.24 14.67 -11.48
CA PRO A 44 10.21 13.26 -11.04
C PRO A 44 9.98 13.11 -9.54
N MET A 45 9.29 12.04 -9.18
CA MET A 45 9.07 11.68 -7.77
C MET A 45 10.07 10.62 -7.34
N ASN A 46 10.78 10.87 -6.25
CA ASN A 46 11.67 9.88 -5.63
C ASN A 46 10.97 9.28 -4.43
N ILE A 47 10.69 7.98 -4.51
CA ILE A 47 9.91 7.26 -3.52
C ILE A 47 10.83 6.31 -2.77
N ARG A 48 10.91 6.46 -1.45
CA ARG A 48 11.79 5.67 -0.60
C ARG A 48 11.27 4.25 -0.38
N SER A 49 9.97 4.10 -0.19
CA SER A 49 9.35 2.81 0.14
C SER A 49 8.17 2.49 -0.78
N TYR A 50 7.08 3.16 -0.57
CA TYR A 50 5.91 3.12 -1.44
C TYR A 50 5.17 4.44 -1.31
N PHE A 51 4.31 4.73 -2.28
CA PHE A 51 3.55 5.97 -2.32
C PHE A 51 2.06 5.66 -2.24
N THR A 52 1.36 6.36 -1.35
CA THR A 52 -0.08 6.21 -1.19
C THR A 52 -0.77 7.55 -1.21
N TRP A 53 -1.97 7.59 -1.74
CA TRP A 53 -2.81 8.76 -1.63
C TRP A 53 -4.29 8.37 -1.64
N LYS A 54 -5.10 9.21 -1.04
CA LYS A 54 -6.54 9.04 -0.99
C LYS A 54 -7.18 10.05 -1.91
N GLU A 55 -8.18 9.63 -2.69
CA GLU A 55 -8.93 10.59 -3.49
C GLU A 55 -9.78 11.50 -2.60
N PRO A 56 -10.19 12.70 -3.09
CA PRO A 56 -10.95 13.64 -2.26
C PRO A 56 -12.26 13.09 -1.72
N SER A 57 -12.94 12.19 -2.44
CA SER A 57 -14.18 11.56 -1.97
C SER A 57 -13.97 10.60 -0.80
N GLY A 58 -12.72 10.10 -0.63
CA GLY A 58 -12.39 9.12 0.40
C GLY A 58 -12.82 7.70 0.07
N VAL A 59 -13.38 7.45 -1.11
CA VAL A 59 -13.83 6.11 -1.52
C VAL A 59 -12.65 5.22 -1.91
N TYR A 60 -11.67 5.78 -2.61
CA TYR A 60 -10.51 5.04 -3.08
C TYR A 60 -9.22 5.53 -2.43
N THR A 61 -8.37 4.58 -2.06
CA THR A 61 -6.99 4.81 -1.65
C THR A 61 -6.09 4.05 -2.60
N TYR A 62 -5.06 4.71 -3.09
CA TYR A 62 -4.16 4.16 -4.09
C TYR A 62 -2.79 3.91 -3.49
N LEU A 63 -2.13 2.85 -3.95
CA LEU A 63 -0.79 2.49 -3.52
C LEU A 63 0.05 2.11 -4.73
N VAL A 64 1.27 2.67 -4.80
CA VAL A 64 2.27 2.33 -5.81
C VAL A 64 3.54 1.91 -5.11
N MET A 65 4.08 0.76 -5.50
CA MET A 65 5.31 0.24 -4.93
C MET A 65 6.13 -0.48 -6.01
N LYS A 66 7.36 -0.82 -5.65
CA LYS A 66 8.24 -1.61 -6.50
C LYS A 66 9.05 -2.55 -5.63
N MET A 67 9.01 -3.86 -5.95
CA MET A 67 9.91 -4.83 -5.35
C MET A 67 11.24 -4.85 -6.13
N PRO A 68 12.36 -5.22 -5.48
CA PRO A 68 13.67 -5.23 -6.16
C PRO A 68 13.73 -6.10 -7.42
N ASN A 69 12.91 -7.16 -7.48
CA ASN A 69 12.86 -8.08 -8.63
C ASN A 69 11.82 -7.68 -9.68
N TRP A 70 11.13 -6.57 -9.52
CA TRP A 70 10.19 -6.06 -10.52
C TRP A 70 10.89 -5.09 -11.46
N ASP A 71 10.57 -5.16 -12.74
CA ASP A 71 11.10 -4.22 -13.74
C ASP A 71 10.48 -2.83 -13.61
N LEU A 72 9.19 -2.78 -13.26
CA LEU A 72 8.41 -1.54 -13.20
C LEU A 72 7.61 -1.48 -11.89
N PRO A 73 7.33 -0.26 -11.42
CA PRO A 73 6.42 -0.09 -10.29
C PRO A 73 5.02 -0.63 -10.62
N LYS A 74 4.31 -1.08 -9.61
CA LYS A 74 2.93 -1.56 -9.73
C LYS A 74 2.04 -0.83 -8.75
N GLY A 75 0.84 -0.49 -9.20
CA GLY A 75 -0.16 0.20 -8.41
C GLY A 75 -1.41 -0.63 -8.21
N VAL A 76 -2.12 -0.36 -7.13
CA VAL A 76 -3.39 -0.99 -6.80
C VAL A 76 -4.35 0.07 -6.24
N ALA A 77 -5.63 -0.03 -6.65
CA ALA A 77 -6.70 0.81 -6.13
C ALA A 77 -7.49 0.02 -5.10
N PHE A 78 -7.52 0.52 -3.87
CA PHE A 78 -8.33 -0.04 -2.80
C PHE A 78 -9.62 0.77 -2.68
N LYS A 79 -10.75 0.08 -2.65
CA LYS A 79 -12.03 0.70 -2.37
C LYS A 79 -12.38 0.54 -0.91
N ARG A 80 -12.73 1.63 -0.25
CA ARG A 80 -13.24 1.58 1.12
C ARG A 80 -14.61 0.91 1.12
N THR A 81 -14.73 -0.15 1.89
CA THR A 81 -16.00 -0.85 2.06
C THR A 81 -16.68 -0.32 3.30
N ALA A 82 -17.89 0.19 3.14
CA ALA A 82 -18.70 0.60 4.29
C ALA A 82 -19.05 -0.66 5.11
N SER A 83 -18.62 -0.70 6.37
CA SER A 83 -19.02 -1.77 7.27
C SER A 83 -20.48 -1.57 7.67
N SER A 84 -21.30 -2.61 7.51
CA SER A 84 -22.71 -2.61 7.91
C SER A 84 -22.91 -2.98 9.39
N GLY A 85 -21.89 -2.87 10.23
CA GLY A 85 -21.93 -3.24 11.63
C GLY A 85 -21.46 -2.12 12.54
N GLU A 86 -21.51 -2.37 13.87
CA GLU A 86 -20.96 -1.42 14.82
C GLU A 86 -19.48 -1.18 14.54
N PRO A 87 -19.03 0.10 14.65
CA PRO A 87 -17.65 0.45 14.39
C PRO A 87 -16.75 -0.14 15.48
N THR A 88 -16.24 -1.35 15.23
CA THR A 88 -15.22 -1.96 16.08
C THR A 88 -13.87 -1.76 15.44
N GLY A 89 -12.92 -1.23 16.19
CA GLY A 89 -11.54 -1.18 15.77
C GLY A 89 -10.94 -2.58 15.68
N GLY A 90 -9.72 -2.69 15.23
CA GLY A 90 -9.05 -3.98 15.10
C GLY A 90 -7.58 -3.82 14.74
N LEU A 91 -6.99 -4.95 14.37
CA LEU A 91 -5.59 -5.02 13.96
C LEU A 91 -5.47 -5.02 12.44
N CYS A 92 -4.56 -4.21 11.93
CA CYS A 92 -4.22 -4.23 10.51
C CYS A 92 -3.53 -5.56 10.17
N ASN A 93 -3.99 -6.24 9.12
CA ASN A 93 -3.39 -7.51 8.69
C ASN A 93 -1.96 -7.36 8.19
N TRP A 94 -1.57 -6.18 7.76
CA TRP A 94 -0.22 -5.94 7.25
C TRP A 94 0.77 -5.53 8.32
N CYS A 95 0.44 -4.56 9.16
CA CYS A 95 1.39 -4.03 10.15
C CYS A 95 1.06 -4.39 11.60
N HIS A 96 -0.09 -5.01 11.85
CA HIS A 96 -0.56 -5.40 13.18
C HIS A 96 -0.78 -4.23 14.15
N ALA A 97 -0.84 -3.00 13.63
CA ALA A 97 -1.23 -1.86 14.42
C ALA A 97 -2.71 -1.98 14.81
N TYR A 98 -3.01 -1.67 16.06
CA TYR A 98 -4.38 -1.59 16.55
C TYR A 98 -4.91 -0.18 16.36
N GLY A 99 -6.14 -0.05 15.94
CA GLY A 99 -6.76 1.26 15.77
C GLY A 99 -8.27 1.22 15.78
N SER A 100 -8.88 2.40 15.77
CA SER A 100 -10.32 2.56 15.68
C SER A 100 -10.84 2.17 14.29
N SER A 101 -12.16 2.11 14.16
CA SER A 101 -12.82 1.84 12.87
C SER A 101 -12.56 2.91 11.81
N GLU A 102 -12.15 4.09 12.20
CA GLU A 102 -11.77 5.16 11.27
C GLU A 102 -10.34 5.00 10.77
N GLU A 103 -9.50 4.34 11.56
CA GLU A 103 -8.08 4.13 11.24
C GLU A 103 -7.85 2.82 10.49
N ILE A 104 -8.57 1.76 10.87
CA ILE A 104 -8.40 0.42 10.32
C ILE A 104 -9.76 -0.10 9.88
N GLY A 105 -9.87 -0.54 8.64
CA GLY A 105 -11.12 -1.01 8.09
C GLY A 105 -10.95 -1.91 6.88
N LEU A 106 -12.05 -2.35 6.32
CA LEU A 106 -12.04 -3.19 5.13
C LEU A 106 -11.77 -2.36 3.89
N LEU A 107 -10.69 -2.73 3.21
CA LEU A 107 -10.34 -2.19 1.89
C LEU A 107 -10.42 -3.34 0.89
N SER A 108 -11.12 -3.13 -0.22
CA SER A 108 -11.31 -4.17 -1.22
C SER A 108 -10.58 -3.84 -2.51
N VAL A 109 -10.10 -4.91 -3.16
CA VAL A 109 -9.45 -4.84 -4.46
C VAL A 109 -10.29 -5.62 -5.45
N ALA A 110 -10.66 -4.98 -6.56
CA ALA A 110 -11.40 -5.67 -7.61
C ALA A 110 -10.49 -6.67 -8.33
N MET A 111 -10.88 -7.95 -8.32
CA MET A 111 -10.19 -9.01 -9.04
C MET A 111 -10.75 -9.15 -10.44
N SER A 112 -12.08 -9.03 -10.57
CA SER A 112 -12.81 -9.00 -11.83
C SER A 112 -14.00 -8.06 -11.71
N ALA A 113 -14.87 -8.00 -12.72
CA ALA A 113 -16.07 -7.16 -12.68
C ALA A 113 -17.00 -7.52 -11.51
N ASN A 114 -17.01 -8.79 -11.10
CA ASN A 114 -17.95 -9.31 -10.10
C ASN A 114 -17.26 -9.89 -8.84
N VAL A 115 -15.94 -9.91 -8.80
CA VAL A 115 -15.19 -10.51 -7.69
C VAL A 115 -14.21 -9.49 -7.12
N SER A 116 -14.24 -9.32 -5.81
CA SER A 116 -13.26 -8.51 -5.11
C SER A 116 -12.78 -9.25 -3.86
N ASN A 117 -11.53 -8.98 -3.48
CA ASN A 117 -10.95 -9.46 -2.23
C ASN A 117 -10.89 -8.30 -1.25
N SER A 118 -11.23 -8.56 0.00
CA SER A 118 -11.21 -7.56 1.06
C SER A 118 -10.13 -7.87 2.07
N TYR A 119 -9.47 -6.81 2.55
CA TYR A 119 -8.39 -6.89 3.51
C TYR A 119 -8.66 -5.90 4.64
N PHE A 120 -8.42 -6.32 5.87
CA PHE A 120 -8.55 -5.42 7.02
C PHE A 120 -7.22 -4.72 7.24
N LEU A 121 -7.14 -3.44 6.84
CA LEU A 121 -5.90 -2.70 6.74
C LEU A 121 -6.03 -1.30 7.33
N CYS A 122 -4.89 -0.69 7.61
CA CYS A 122 -4.84 0.76 7.84
C CYS A 122 -5.45 1.47 6.63
N GLN A 123 -6.43 2.33 6.87
CA GLN A 123 -7.13 3.00 5.77
C GLN A 123 -6.27 4.02 5.03
N ASP A 124 -5.22 4.53 5.68
CA ASP A 124 -4.24 5.41 5.06
C ASP A 124 -3.08 4.64 4.40
N LEU A 125 -3.00 3.33 4.62
CA LEU A 125 -1.94 2.44 4.13
C LEU A 125 -0.53 2.85 4.59
N ARG A 126 -0.43 3.64 5.66
CA ARG A 126 0.87 4.11 6.19
C ARG A 126 1.45 3.11 7.19
N CYS A 127 1.40 1.85 6.83
CA CYS A 127 1.84 0.74 7.67
C CYS A 127 3.32 0.82 8.04
N ILE A 128 4.17 1.20 7.07
CA ILE A 128 5.62 1.25 7.30
C ILE A 128 5.99 2.26 8.40
N GLU A 129 5.31 3.40 8.43
CA GLU A 129 5.54 4.43 9.46
C GLU A 129 5.15 3.93 10.84
N LYS A 130 4.04 3.18 10.92
CA LYS A 130 3.57 2.61 12.18
C LYS A 130 4.51 1.52 12.69
N ILE A 131 5.07 0.71 11.78
CA ILE A 131 6.08 -0.29 12.13
C ILE A 131 7.35 0.38 12.66
N GLU A 132 7.83 1.42 11.98
CA GLU A 132 9.02 2.16 12.39
C GLU A 132 8.82 2.83 13.75
N GLU A 133 7.66 3.46 13.95
CA GLU A 133 7.33 4.12 15.22
C GLU A 133 7.26 3.12 16.37
N ALA A 134 6.56 2.00 16.18
CA ALA A 134 6.43 0.97 17.20
C ALA A 134 7.81 0.39 17.59
N ALA A 135 8.66 0.16 16.59
CA ALA A 135 10.01 -0.36 16.82
C ALA A 135 10.87 0.65 17.59
N MET A 136 10.76 1.92 17.24
CA MET A 136 11.50 2.99 17.95
C MET A 136 11.08 3.06 19.41
N LEU A 137 9.78 3.03 19.69
CA LEU A 137 9.26 3.06 21.06
C LEU A 137 9.68 1.83 21.88
N ALA A 138 9.79 0.68 21.23
CA ALA A 138 10.20 -0.57 21.88
C ALA A 138 11.71 -0.77 21.92
N GLY A 139 12.50 0.11 21.31
CA GLY A 139 13.95 -0.04 21.21
C GLY A 139 14.38 -1.24 20.37
N LYS A 140 13.57 -1.60 19.35
CA LYS A 140 13.81 -2.77 18.48
C LYS A 140 14.09 -2.33 17.05
N ASP A 141 14.74 -3.25 16.30
CA ASP A 141 14.96 -3.07 14.87
C ASP A 141 13.66 -3.40 14.10
N PRO A 142 13.17 -2.49 13.25
CA PRO A 142 11.94 -2.74 12.48
C PRO A 142 12.13 -3.63 11.24
N GLU A 143 13.36 -4.01 10.89
CA GLU A 143 13.68 -4.70 9.63
C GLU A 143 12.82 -5.95 9.37
N LYS A 144 12.68 -6.81 10.37
CA LYS A 144 11.89 -8.03 10.24
C LYS A 144 10.43 -7.73 9.90
N ASN A 145 9.83 -6.79 10.59
CA ASN A 145 8.42 -6.43 10.40
C ASN A 145 8.21 -5.72 9.06
N ILE A 146 9.17 -4.92 8.62
CA ILE A 146 9.14 -4.27 7.31
C ILE A 146 9.26 -5.32 6.21
N THR A 147 10.14 -6.31 6.37
CA THR A 147 10.27 -7.43 5.43
C THR A 147 8.95 -8.19 5.29
N GLU A 148 8.29 -8.48 6.39
CA GLU A 148 6.98 -9.14 6.39
C GLU A 148 5.92 -8.28 5.70
N LEU A 149 5.94 -6.97 5.91
CA LEU A 149 5.03 -6.05 5.23
C LEU A 149 5.18 -6.14 3.71
N TYR A 150 6.40 -6.02 3.22
CA TYR A 150 6.67 -6.11 1.77
C TYR A 150 6.29 -7.47 1.20
N TYR A 151 6.52 -8.53 1.95
CA TYR A 151 6.08 -9.87 1.55
C TYR A 151 4.57 -9.94 1.35
N LYS A 152 3.81 -9.43 2.31
CA LYS A 152 2.34 -9.43 2.25
C LYS A 152 1.84 -8.54 1.09
N MET A 153 2.45 -7.39 0.91
CA MET A 153 2.13 -6.49 -0.19
C MET A 153 2.40 -7.14 -1.55
N SER A 154 3.56 -7.80 -1.70
CA SER A 154 3.91 -8.49 -2.95
C SER A 154 2.96 -9.64 -3.25
N LYS A 155 2.49 -10.35 -2.21
CA LYS A 155 1.49 -11.42 -2.37
C LYS A 155 0.17 -10.90 -2.91
N LEU A 156 -0.24 -9.72 -2.49
CA LEU A 156 -1.42 -9.07 -3.05
C LEU A 156 -1.29 -8.90 -4.57
N PHE A 157 -0.16 -8.37 -5.02
CA PHE A 157 0.10 -8.15 -6.45
C PHE A 157 0.19 -9.46 -7.22
N GLU A 158 0.78 -10.51 -6.64
CA GLU A 158 0.78 -11.84 -7.24
C GLU A 158 -0.64 -12.38 -7.40
N ASN A 159 -1.47 -12.26 -6.38
CA ASN A 159 -2.86 -12.72 -6.42
C ASN A 159 -3.65 -12.01 -7.51
N ILE A 160 -3.44 -10.71 -7.67
CA ILE A 160 -4.09 -9.93 -8.73
C ILE A 160 -3.63 -10.42 -10.11
N SER A 161 -2.32 -10.61 -10.29
CA SER A 161 -1.73 -11.01 -11.57
C SER A 161 -2.12 -12.43 -11.97
N ASN A 162 -2.26 -13.31 -10.99
CA ASN A 162 -2.55 -14.74 -11.23
C ASN A 162 -4.05 -15.06 -11.23
N TYR A 163 -4.90 -14.09 -10.94
CA TYR A 163 -6.33 -14.32 -10.91
C TYR A 163 -6.85 -14.68 -12.31
N ARG A 164 -7.55 -15.80 -12.38
CA ARG A 164 -8.22 -16.26 -13.60
C ARG A 164 -9.67 -16.53 -13.24
N PRO A 165 -10.61 -15.80 -13.82
CA PRO A 165 -12.02 -16.12 -13.65
C PRO A 165 -12.30 -17.45 -14.36
N ASP A 166 -12.95 -18.37 -13.67
CA ASP A 166 -13.43 -19.62 -14.26
C ASP A 166 -14.60 -19.36 -15.19
#